data_d44e6b4e2487f6fe6438052517462641
#
_entry.id   d44e6b4e2487f6fe6438052517462641
#
_cell.length_a   1.000
_cell.length_b   1.000
_cell.length_c   1.000
_cell.angle_alpha   90.00
_cell.angle_beta   90.00
_cell.angle_gamma   90.00
#
_symmetry.space_group_name_H-M   'P 1'
#
loop_
_entity.id
_entity.type
_entity.pdbx_description
1 polymer ?
#
loop_
_entity_poly.entity_id
_entity_poly.type
_entity_poly.pdbx_seq_one_letter_code
_entity_poly.pdbx_strand_id
1 'polypeptide(L)'
;MRKPLVLVCSLLAAILALGSDQPAVRVGPTNSVGPRPLEKQTQTAVIRDYLQAWRTMSGALEQNRADLLDPDFIGTAKEKLADTIREQETLGIHTRYQDSAHDLQLVFYSPEGLSIQLVDAVEYDVQILDRKAVVTTQHVRARYVAVLTPTEVRWKVRVFQAEAE
;
A
#
# COMPACT_ATOMS: atom_id res chain seq x y z
N MET A 1 -55.50 21.14 -40.53
CA MET A 1 -54.72 21.55 -39.32
C MET A 1 -53.98 20.29 -38.78
N ARG A 2 -52.70 20.17 -39.06
CA ARG A 2 -51.87 19.03 -38.61
C ARG A 2 -51.05 19.51 -37.39
N LYS A 3 -51.22 18.85 -36.23
CA LYS A 3 -50.43 19.12 -35.02
C LYS A 3 -49.12 18.38 -35.13
N PRO A 4 -47.96 18.99 -34.80
CA PRO A 4 -46.70 18.27 -34.70
C PRO A 4 -46.60 17.52 -33.37
N LEU A 5 -46.22 16.25 -33.47
CA LEU A 5 -45.92 15.36 -32.39
C LEU A 5 -44.49 15.69 -31.89
N VAL A 6 -44.37 16.24 -30.72
CA VAL A 6 -43.05 16.50 -30.06
C VAL A 6 -42.60 15.22 -29.43
N LEU A 7 -41.55 14.61 -29.99
CA LEU A 7 -40.88 13.45 -29.46
C LEU A 7 -39.86 13.91 -28.39
N VAL A 8 -40.17 13.73 -27.11
CA VAL A 8 -39.25 13.99 -26.02
C VAL A 8 -38.32 12.77 -25.87
N CYS A 9 -37.11 12.91 -26.38
CA CYS A 9 -36.02 11.93 -26.10
C CYS A 9 -35.49 12.17 -24.67
N SER A 10 -35.89 11.31 -23.73
CA SER A 10 -35.31 11.26 -22.40
C SER A 10 -33.95 10.56 -22.50
N LEU A 11 -32.86 11.34 -22.46
CA LEU A 11 -31.51 10.81 -22.26
C LEU A 11 -31.40 10.33 -20.80
N LEU A 12 -31.45 9.01 -20.59
CA LEU A 12 -31.04 8.40 -19.33
C LEU A 12 -29.50 8.42 -19.30
N ALA A 13 -28.94 9.38 -18.55
CA ALA A 13 -27.52 9.37 -18.20
C ALA A 13 -27.29 8.27 -17.15
N ALA A 14 -26.80 7.11 -17.60
CA ALA A 14 -26.27 6.08 -16.68
C ALA A 14 -24.96 6.62 -16.09
N ILE A 15 -25.02 7.11 -14.86
CA ILE A 15 -23.83 7.40 -14.06
C ILE A 15 -23.25 6.05 -13.66
N LEU A 16 -22.24 5.58 -14.38
CA LEU A 16 -21.37 4.51 -13.95
C LEU A 16 -20.60 5.04 -12.74
N ALA A 17 -21.02 4.67 -11.55
CA ALA A 17 -20.23 4.82 -10.34
C ALA A 17 -19.01 3.90 -10.50
N LEU A 18 -17.89 4.45 -10.96
CA LEU A 18 -16.58 3.83 -10.85
C LEU A 18 -16.29 3.78 -9.35
N GLY A 19 -16.57 2.63 -8.72
CA GLY A 19 -16.11 2.34 -7.38
C GLY A 19 -14.59 2.50 -7.39
N SER A 20 -14.05 3.40 -6.58
CA SER A 20 -12.62 3.53 -6.43
C SER A 20 -12.13 2.27 -5.73
N ASP A 21 -11.33 1.44 -6.42
CA ASP A 21 -10.61 0.28 -5.88
C ASP A 21 -9.48 0.70 -4.91
N GLN A 22 -9.71 1.77 -4.15
CA GLN A 22 -8.73 2.20 -3.15
C GLN A 22 -9.06 1.54 -1.81
N PRO A 23 -8.04 0.99 -1.14
CA PRO A 23 -8.23 0.36 0.16
C PRO A 23 -8.78 1.36 1.18
N ALA A 24 -9.60 0.88 2.11
CA ALA A 24 -10.03 1.66 3.25
C ALA A 24 -8.85 1.90 4.19
N VAL A 25 -8.55 3.17 4.52
CA VAL A 25 -7.44 3.52 5.42
C VAL A 25 -7.99 4.11 6.71
N ARG A 26 -7.63 3.51 7.84
CA ARG A 26 -7.85 4.07 9.19
C ARG A 26 -6.52 4.42 9.82
N VAL A 27 -6.52 5.45 10.63
CA VAL A 27 -5.34 5.87 11.39
C VAL A 27 -5.74 5.99 12.85
N GLY A 28 -5.06 5.23 13.70
CA GLY A 28 -5.26 5.27 15.14
C GLY A 28 -4.83 6.60 15.79
N PRO A 29 -5.20 6.82 17.05
CA PRO A 29 -4.82 8.01 17.80
C PRO A 29 -3.29 8.07 17.97
N THR A 30 -2.73 9.29 17.89
CA THR A 30 -1.28 9.53 17.96
C THR A 30 -0.84 10.24 19.25
N ASN A 31 -1.75 10.41 20.21
CA ASN A 31 -1.49 11.17 21.45
C ASN A 31 -0.41 10.55 22.34
N SER A 32 -0.15 9.25 22.17
CA SER A 32 0.84 8.49 22.93
C SER A 32 2.13 8.21 22.15
N VAL A 33 2.26 8.74 20.94
CA VAL A 33 3.48 8.55 20.14
C VAL A 33 4.63 9.32 20.80
N GLY A 34 5.68 8.60 21.16
CA GLY A 34 6.84 9.20 21.81
C GLY A 34 8.14 8.49 21.40
N PRO A 35 9.27 8.94 21.96
CA PRO A 35 9.43 10.06 22.91
C PRO A 35 9.28 11.46 22.32
N ARG A 36 9.38 11.62 21.00
CA ARG A 36 9.15 12.92 20.33
C ARG A 36 7.66 13.11 20.01
N PRO A 37 7.06 14.29 20.28
CA PRO A 37 5.71 14.59 19.83
C PRO A 37 5.60 14.52 18.31
N LEU A 38 4.51 13.91 17.83
CA LEU A 38 4.28 13.76 16.40
C LEU A 38 3.40 14.91 15.88
N GLU A 39 4.00 15.77 15.07
CA GLU A 39 3.30 16.86 14.40
C GLU A 39 2.38 16.32 13.29
N LYS A 40 1.23 16.95 13.08
CA LYS A 40 0.24 16.54 12.07
C LYS A 40 0.82 16.47 10.65
N GLN A 41 1.70 17.39 10.29
CA GLN A 41 2.36 17.39 8.99
C GLN A 41 3.24 16.17 8.80
N THR A 42 4.04 15.82 9.81
CA THR A 42 4.90 14.62 9.82
C THR A 42 4.03 13.36 9.75
N GLN A 43 2.98 13.26 10.55
CA GLN A 43 2.03 12.15 10.50
C GLN A 43 1.46 11.95 9.09
N THR A 44 0.97 13.03 8.47
CA THR A 44 0.39 12.98 7.11
C THR A 44 1.42 12.51 6.09
N ALA A 45 2.65 13.02 6.16
CA ALA A 45 3.74 12.64 5.25
C ALA A 45 4.11 11.16 5.40
N VAL A 46 4.30 10.68 6.64
CA VAL A 46 4.65 9.29 6.92
C VAL A 46 3.59 8.32 6.42
N ILE A 47 2.31 8.59 6.69
CA ILE A 47 1.21 7.73 6.24
C ILE A 47 1.14 7.69 4.72
N ARG A 48 1.20 8.86 4.05
CA ARG A 48 1.21 8.94 2.59
C ARG A 48 2.35 8.12 1.98
N ASP A 49 3.57 8.30 2.52
CA ASP A 49 4.77 7.67 1.98
C ASP A 49 4.78 6.15 2.27
N TYR A 50 4.25 5.72 3.42
CA TYR A 50 4.05 4.30 3.72
C TYR A 50 3.06 3.63 2.76
N LEU A 51 1.90 4.24 2.53
CA LEU A 51 0.91 3.71 1.60
C LEU A 51 1.43 3.71 0.15
N GLN A 52 2.28 4.69 -0.21
CA GLN A 52 2.98 4.67 -1.49
C GLN A 52 3.97 3.51 -1.57
N ALA A 53 4.75 3.27 -0.51
CA ALA A 53 5.67 2.12 -0.45
C ALA A 53 4.93 0.79 -0.60
N TRP A 54 3.75 0.64 0.02
CA TRP A 54 2.91 -0.55 -0.17
C TRP A 54 2.55 -0.77 -1.65
N ARG A 55 2.08 0.27 -2.36
CA ARG A 55 1.79 0.19 -3.80
C ARG A 55 3.03 -0.13 -4.63
N THR A 56 4.15 0.47 -4.29
CA THR A 56 5.45 0.20 -4.95
C THR A 56 5.87 -1.26 -4.79
N MET A 57 5.77 -1.81 -3.58
CA MET A 57 6.04 -3.22 -3.30
C MET A 57 5.13 -4.13 -4.12
N SER A 58 3.83 -3.88 -4.11
CA SER A 58 2.85 -4.65 -4.88
C SER A 58 3.20 -4.66 -6.37
N GLY A 59 3.49 -3.50 -6.95
CA GLY A 59 3.88 -3.38 -8.35
C GLY A 59 5.21 -4.05 -8.68
N ALA A 60 6.20 -3.98 -7.78
CA ALA A 60 7.51 -4.62 -7.94
C ALA A 60 7.40 -6.15 -7.95
N LEU A 61 6.59 -6.71 -7.05
CA LEU A 61 6.33 -8.16 -6.97
C LEU A 61 5.51 -8.67 -8.17
N GLU A 62 4.51 -7.91 -8.62
CA GLU A 62 3.70 -8.27 -9.78
C GLU A 62 4.50 -8.25 -11.09
N GLN A 63 5.49 -7.35 -11.20
CA GLN A 63 6.31 -7.21 -12.40
C GLN A 63 7.65 -7.95 -12.32
N ASN A 64 8.01 -8.54 -11.19
CA ASN A 64 9.34 -9.10 -10.88
C ASN A 64 10.46 -8.06 -11.15
N ARG A 65 10.27 -6.83 -10.66
CA ARG A 65 11.19 -5.72 -10.89
C ARG A 65 11.65 -5.09 -9.58
N ALA A 66 12.81 -5.54 -9.11
CA ALA A 66 13.40 -5.04 -7.86
C ALA A 66 13.81 -3.55 -7.91
N ASP A 67 14.13 -3.01 -9.09
CA ASP A 67 14.47 -1.59 -9.29
C ASP A 67 13.29 -0.64 -8.96
N LEU A 68 12.06 -1.11 -9.05
CA LEU A 68 10.89 -0.33 -8.66
C LEU A 68 10.85 -0.01 -7.16
N LEU A 69 11.58 -0.74 -6.32
CA LEU A 69 11.63 -0.51 -4.88
C LEU A 69 12.43 0.75 -4.48
N ASP A 70 13.32 1.23 -5.33
CA ASP A 70 14.31 2.28 -5.02
C ASP A 70 13.73 3.59 -4.48
N PRO A 71 12.58 4.09 -4.96
CA PRO A 71 12.01 5.33 -4.47
C PRO A 71 11.55 5.27 -3.01
N ASP A 72 11.05 4.10 -2.54
CA ASP A 72 10.29 4.01 -1.31
C ASP A 72 10.90 3.05 -0.27
N PHE A 73 11.88 2.20 -0.66
CA PHE A 73 12.54 1.24 0.22
C PHE A 73 14.05 1.43 0.28
N ILE A 74 14.63 1.18 1.47
CA ILE A 74 16.09 1.16 1.72
C ILE A 74 16.44 0.06 2.71
N GLY A 75 17.75 -0.26 2.82
CA GLY A 75 18.29 -1.20 3.80
C GLY A 75 17.62 -2.57 3.76
N THR A 76 17.38 -3.16 4.92
CA THR A 76 16.91 -4.55 5.04
C THR A 76 15.53 -4.79 4.44
N ALA A 77 14.66 -3.80 4.42
CA ALA A 77 13.35 -3.92 3.77
C ALA A 77 13.52 -4.09 2.26
N LYS A 78 14.35 -3.25 1.62
CA LYS A 78 14.65 -3.35 0.18
C LYS A 78 15.34 -4.67 -0.16
N GLU A 79 16.34 -5.08 0.63
CA GLU A 79 17.09 -6.31 0.41
C GLU A 79 16.18 -7.54 0.43
N LYS A 80 15.34 -7.70 1.46
CA LYS A 80 14.42 -8.83 1.59
C LYS A 80 13.39 -8.88 0.45
N LEU A 81 12.83 -7.74 0.07
CA LEU A 81 11.87 -7.68 -1.05
C LEU A 81 12.55 -8.01 -2.39
N ALA A 82 13.78 -7.52 -2.62
CA ALA A 82 14.54 -7.86 -3.81
C ALA A 82 14.90 -9.35 -3.86
N ASP A 83 15.20 -9.99 -2.71
CA ASP A 83 15.42 -11.43 -2.63
C ASP A 83 14.16 -12.21 -3.01
N THR A 84 13.00 -11.82 -2.48
CA THR A 84 11.70 -12.42 -2.82
C THR A 84 11.41 -12.28 -4.32
N ILE A 85 11.70 -11.14 -4.92
CA ILE A 85 11.50 -10.91 -6.36
C ILE A 85 12.41 -11.85 -7.19
N ARG A 86 13.69 -12.00 -6.81
CA ARG A 86 14.60 -12.94 -7.49
C ARG A 86 14.16 -14.40 -7.37
N GLU A 87 13.61 -14.77 -6.22
CA GLU A 87 13.06 -16.11 -6.03
C GLU A 87 11.84 -16.33 -6.94
N GLN A 88 10.91 -15.37 -7.04
CA GLN A 88 9.77 -15.42 -7.96
C GLN A 88 10.21 -15.55 -9.42
N GLU A 89 11.22 -14.80 -9.86
CA GLU A 89 11.80 -14.91 -11.19
C GLU A 89 12.33 -16.33 -11.46
N THR A 90 13.04 -16.90 -10.50
CA THR A 90 13.57 -18.28 -10.60
C THR A 90 12.46 -19.31 -10.73
N LEU A 91 11.35 -19.12 -10.02
CA LEU A 91 10.18 -20.00 -10.05
C LEU A 91 9.26 -19.74 -11.26
N GLY A 92 9.46 -18.64 -11.99
CA GLY A 92 8.62 -18.24 -13.13
C GLY A 92 7.21 -17.77 -12.71
N ILE A 93 7.06 -17.30 -11.46
CA ILE A 93 5.79 -16.81 -10.91
C ILE A 93 5.84 -15.32 -10.63
N HIS A 94 4.65 -14.74 -10.40
CA HIS A 94 4.44 -13.36 -9.98
C HIS A 94 3.46 -13.34 -8.81
N THR A 95 3.56 -12.34 -7.95
CA THR A 95 2.62 -12.15 -6.85
C THR A 95 1.89 -10.82 -7.03
N ARG A 96 0.56 -10.85 -7.03
CA ARG A 96 -0.29 -9.66 -7.07
C ARG A 96 -0.99 -9.50 -5.73
N TYR A 97 -0.93 -8.30 -5.16
CA TYR A 97 -1.65 -7.91 -3.97
C TYR A 97 -2.85 -7.04 -4.35
N GLN A 98 -3.99 -7.30 -3.74
CA GLN A 98 -5.21 -6.49 -3.84
C GLN A 98 -5.62 -6.14 -2.41
N ASP A 99 -5.09 -5.02 -1.92
CA ASP A 99 -5.35 -4.55 -0.57
C ASP A 99 -6.75 -3.96 -0.45
N SER A 100 -7.47 -4.38 0.58
CA SER A 100 -8.83 -3.93 0.88
C SER A 100 -8.91 -2.98 2.06
N ALA A 101 -8.02 -3.13 3.06
CA ALA A 101 -8.01 -2.24 4.21
C ALA A 101 -6.62 -2.14 4.86
N HIS A 102 -6.32 -0.95 5.38
CA HIS A 102 -5.18 -0.67 6.25
C HIS A 102 -5.67 -0.02 7.55
N ASP A 103 -5.23 -0.54 8.68
CA ASP A 103 -5.44 0.07 10.01
C ASP A 103 -4.09 0.42 10.60
N LEU A 104 -3.71 1.69 10.47
CA LEU A 104 -2.37 2.21 10.75
C LEU A 104 -2.29 2.77 12.15
N GLN A 105 -1.31 2.33 12.92
CA GLN A 105 -0.99 2.90 14.21
C GLN A 105 0.49 3.29 14.26
N LEU A 106 0.77 4.60 14.44
CA LEU A 106 2.11 5.07 14.72
C LEU A 106 2.38 4.82 16.22
N VAL A 107 3.48 4.15 16.50
CA VAL A 107 3.78 3.67 17.88
C VAL A 107 5.04 4.26 18.47
N PHE A 108 5.96 4.78 17.63
CA PHE A 108 7.22 5.35 18.10
C PHE A 108 7.71 6.44 17.17
N TYR A 109 8.27 7.51 17.73
CA TYR A 109 9.00 8.55 17.00
C TYR A 109 10.28 8.88 17.76
N SER A 110 11.44 8.68 17.13
CA SER A 110 12.74 8.86 17.79
C SER A 110 12.98 10.31 18.22
N PRO A 111 13.73 10.55 19.31
CA PRO A 111 14.01 11.91 19.77
C PRO A 111 14.64 12.80 18.71
N GLU A 112 15.53 12.23 17.88
CA GLU A 112 16.25 12.93 16.82
C GLU A 112 15.38 13.21 15.59
N GLY A 113 14.19 12.58 15.51
CA GLY A 113 13.29 12.71 14.36
C GLY A 113 13.73 11.90 13.12
N LEU A 114 14.59 10.89 13.31
CA LEU A 114 15.20 10.10 12.24
C LEU A 114 14.53 8.74 12.02
N SER A 115 13.58 8.36 12.86
CA SER A 115 12.93 7.07 12.79
C SER A 115 11.51 7.13 13.33
N ILE A 116 10.55 6.64 12.54
CA ILE A 116 9.18 6.41 12.97
C ILE A 116 8.85 4.94 12.78
N GLN A 117 8.25 4.34 13.79
CA GLN A 117 7.69 3.00 13.71
C GLN A 117 6.16 3.09 13.63
N LEU A 118 5.60 2.36 12.69
CA LEU A 118 4.17 2.12 12.59
C LEU A 118 3.87 0.63 12.55
N VAL A 119 2.65 0.31 12.93
CA VAL A 119 2.06 -1.01 12.79
C VAL A 119 0.87 -0.87 11.85
N ASP A 120 0.75 -1.81 10.91
CA ASP A 120 -0.35 -1.88 9.95
C ASP A 120 -1.07 -3.22 10.08
N ALA A 121 -2.31 -3.21 10.53
CA ALA A 121 -3.20 -4.36 10.41
C ALA A 121 -3.87 -4.26 9.03
N VAL A 122 -3.38 -5.06 8.10
CA VAL A 122 -3.79 -5.02 6.70
C VAL A 122 -4.62 -6.23 6.31
N GLU A 123 -5.60 -6.00 5.44
CA GLU A 123 -6.43 -7.04 4.83
C GLU A 123 -6.28 -6.95 3.31
N TYR A 124 -5.92 -8.07 2.67
CA TYR A 124 -5.68 -8.14 1.24
C TYR A 124 -5.92 -9.54 0.67
N ASP A 125 -6.17 -9.60 -0.63
CA ASP A 125 -6.07 -10.84 -1.39
C ASP A 125 -4.69 -10.92 -2.04
N VAL A 126 -4.02 -12.06 -1.89
CA VAL A 126 -2.78 -12.37 -2.59
C VAL A 126 -3.04 -13.40 -3.67
N GLN A 127 -2.63 -13.09 -4.89
CA GLN A 127 -2.73 -13.97 -6.05
C GLN A 127 -1.33 -14.39 -6.50
N ILE A 128 -1.16 -15.67 -6.71
CA ILE A 128 0.03 -16.20 -7.39
C ILE A 128 -0.33 -16.42 -8.86
N LEU A 129 0.48 -15.87 -9.74
CA LEU A 129 0.31 -15.98 -11.19
C LEU A 129 1.47 -16.77 -11.79
N ASP A 130 1.13 -17.74 -12.65
CA ASP A 130 2.05 -18.33 -13.62
C ASP A 130 1.84 -17.62 -14.96
N ARG A 131 2.83 -16.86 -15.40
CA ARG A 131 2.72 -15.94 -16.54
C ARG A 131 1.59 -14.90 -16.30
N LYS A 132 0.43 -15.07 -16.93
CA LYS A 132 -0.75 -14.19 -16.76
C LYS A 132 -1.96 -14.89 -16.13
N ALA A 133 -1.85 -16.20 -15.86
CA ALA A 133 -2.93 -16.99 -15.29
C ALA A 133 -2.83 -16.99 -13.77
N VAL A 134 -3.94 -16.66 -13.09
CA VAL A 134 -4.04 -16.80 -11.63
C VAL A 134 -4.11 -18.28 -11.29
N VAL A 135 -3.10 -18.77 -10.57
CA VAL A 135 -3.01 -20.17 -10.11
C VAL A 135 -3.73 -20.35 -8.79
N THR A 136 -3.60 -19.38 -7.90
CA THR A 136 -4.26 -19.39 -6.59
C THR A 136 -4.57 -17.98 -6.12
N THR A 137 -5.59 -17.85 -5.30
CA THR A 137 -5.95 -16.63 -4.57
C THR A 137 -6.16 -16.99 -3.11
N GLN A 138 -5.57 -16.22 -2.21
CA GLN A 138 -5.72 -16.38 -0.78
C GLN A 138 -6.08 -15.04 -0.14
N HIS A 139 -7.11 -15.03 0.69
CA HIS A 139 -7.44 -13.90 1.54
C HIS A 139 -6.55 -13.92 2.78
N VAL A 140 -5.91 -12.78 3.08
CA VAL A 140 -4.93 -12.65 4.15
C VAL A 140 -5.29 -11.48 5.05
N ARG A 141 -5.23 -11.71 6.35
CA ARG A 141 -5.16 -10.68 7.38
C ARG A 141 -3.80 -10.81 8.05
N ALA A 142 -3.05 -9.75 8.04
CA ALA A 142 -1.70 -9.76 8.58
C ALA A 142 -1.43 -8.46 9.33
N ARG A 143 -0.44 -8.53 10.23
CA ARG A 143 0.06 -7.37 10.94
C ARG A 143 1.51 -7.15 10.57
N TYR A 144 1.82 -5.96 10.08
CA TYR A 144 3.17 -5.58 9.69
C TYR A 144 3.73 -4.52 10.61
N VAL A 145 5.00 -4.65 10.92
CA VAL A 145 5.80 -3.59 11.54
C VAL A 145 6.65 -2.95 10.46
N ALA A 146 6.55 -1.63 10.34
CA ALA A 146 7.38 -0.85 9.45
C ALA A 146 8.13 0.23 10.23
N VAL A 147 9.42 0.39 9.89
CA VAL A 147 10.23 1.51 10.38
C VAL A 147 10.62 2.36 9.18
N LEU A 148 10.24 3.64 9.26
CA LEU A 148 10.54 4.62 8.22
C LEU A 148 11.63 5.58 8.71
N THR A 149 12.45 6.04 7.76
CA THR A 149 13.45 7.07 7.99
C THR A 149 13.27 8.21 6.99
N PRO A 150 13.46 9.48 7.40
CA PRO A 150 13.34 10.60 6.48
C PRO A 150 14.53 10.64 5.52
N THR A 151 14.26 11.02 4.30
CA THR A 151 15.27 11.36 3.29
C THR A 151 15.00 12.78 2.79
N GLU A 152 15.79 13.29 1.85
CA GLU A 152 15.61 14.64 1.31
C GLU A 152 14.22 14.86 0.66
N VAL A 153 13.62 13.80 0.12
CA VAL A 153 12.38 13.91 -0.67
C VAL A 153 11.17 13.36 0.07
N ARG A 154 11.33 12.24 0.80
CA ARG A 154 10.22 11.50 1.45
C ARG A 154 10.71 10.60 2.58
N TRP A 155 9.76 10.05 3.31
CA TRP A 155 10.03 8.93 4.21
C TRP A 155 10.18 7.65 3.42
N LYS A 156 11.22 6.85 3.72
CA LYS A 156 11.44 5.53 3.11
C LYS A 156 11.36 4.44 4.15
N VAL A 157 10.80 3.30 3.75
CA VAL A 157 10.69 2.11 4.58
C VAL A 157 12.05 1.42 4.65
N ARG A 158 12.60 1.30 5.86
CA ARG A 158 13.90 0.66 6.13
C ARG A 158 13.76 -0.72 6.75
N VAL A 159 12.72 -0.95 7.53
CA VAL A 159 12.33 -2.25 8.07
C VAL A 159 10.88 -2.49 7.69
N PHE A 160 10.59 -3.68 7.19
CA PHE A 160 9.25 -4.11 6.82
C PHE A 160 9.14 -5.61 7.06
N GLN A 161 8.29 -6.00 8.00
CA GLN A 161 8.15 -7.41 8.36
C GLN A 161 6.77 -7.71 8.93
N ALA A 162 6.23 -8.88 8.58
CA ALA A 162 5.05 -9.40 9.24
C ALA A 162 5.39 -9.78 10.69
N GLU A 163 4.49 -9.48 11.62
CA GLU A 163 4.55 -10.07 12.96
C GLU A 163 4.16 -11.55 12.87
N ALA A 164 4.93 -12.42 13.52
CA ALA A 164 4.53 -13.81 13.69
C ALA A 164 3.34 -13.86 14.67
N GLU A 165 2.29 -14.59 14.29
CA GLU A 165 1.18 -14.93 15.19
C GLU A 165 1.65 -15.88 16.31
#